data_6d1ecc58647cb5f0ae8517fcd47e51e9
#
_entry.id   6d1ecc58647cb5f0ae8517fcd47e51e9
#
_cell.length_a   1.000
_cell.length_b   1.000
_cell.length_c   1.000
_cell.angle_alpha   90.00
_cell.angle_beta   90.00
_cell.angle_gamma   90.00
#
_symmetry.space_group_name_H-M   'P 1'
#
loop_
_entity.id
_entity.type
_entity.pdbx_description
1 polymer ?
#
loop_
_entity_poly.entity_id
_entity_poly.type
_entity_poly.pdbx_seq_one_letter_code
_entity_poly.pdbx_strand_id
1 'polypeptide(L)'
;IIDFKRNKFDIPAKVQTIEYDPNRTARIALLAYADGEKRYIIAPNGLKVGDTVISGERVAPDMGNALQLRHMPPGTFVHAVELRPGAGATICRSAGTVAQILGKQDKYVSLKLPSGEVRMVLGTCMATVGTTSNPDHMNTTIGKAGRSRWLGRRPQTRGVAMNPVDHPMGGGEGKSSGGHPRSPWGQMAKGKKTRNPKKISSKYIIRRRKTKK
;
A
#
# COMPACT_ATOMS: atom_id res chain seq x y z
N ILE A 1 -2.20 -18.11 -3.95
CA ILE A 1 -1.25 -16.98 -4.04
C ILE A 1 -1.94 -15.84 -4.78
N ILE A 2 -1.76 -14.59 -4.34
CA ILE A 2 -2.33 -13.43 -5.02
C ILE A 2 -1.53 -13.12 -6.29
N ASP A 3 -2.23 -12.93 -7.40
CA ASP A 3 -1.65 -12.48 -8.67
C ASP A 3 -1.38 -10.97 -8.62
N PHE A 4 -0.17 -10.59 -8.24
CA PHE A 4 0.27 -9.20 -8.25
C PHE A 4 0.77 -8.73 -9.61
N LYS A 5 1.03 -9.65 -10.55
CA LYS A 5 1.57 -9.31 -11.86
C LYS A 5 0.48 -8.99 -12.88
N ARG A 6 -0.68 -9.65 -12.76
CA ARG A 6 -1.79 -9.49 -13.70
C ARG A 6 -1.35 -9.70 -15.16
N ASN A 7 -0.48 -10.69 -15.37
CA ASN A 7 0.18 -10.93 -16.67
C ASN A 7 -0.63 -11.79 -17.66
N LYS A 8 -1.87 -12.13 -17.31
CA LYS A 8 -2.78 -12.84 -18.21
C LYS A 8 -3.57 -11.82 -19.00
N PHE A 9 -3.04 -11.43 -20.15
CA PHE A 9 -3.57 -10.32 -20.95
C PHE A 9 -4.71 -10.76 -21.86
N ASP A 10 -5.66 -9.84 -22.04
CA ASP A 10 -6.77 -9.89 -22.99
C ASP A 10 -7.74 -11.08 -22.83
N ILE A 11 -7.63 -11.81 -21.71
CA ILE A 11 -8.54 -12.90 -21.37
C ILE A 11 -9.49 -12.40 -20.28
N PRO A 12 -10.81 -12.38 -20.53
CA PRO A 12 -11.78 -11.97 -19.52
C PRO A 12 -11.86 -12.99 -18.39
N ALA A 13 -11.96 -12.49 -17.18
CA ALA A 13 -12.14 -13.27 -15.98
C ALA A 13 -13.38 -12.82 -15.21
N LYS A 14 -14.21 -13.76 -14.80
CA LYS A 14 -15.41 -13.50 -14.00
C LYS A 14 -15.08 -13.61 -12.52
N VAL A 15 -15.53 -12.65 -11.72
CA VAL A 15 -15.42 -12.69 -10.26
C VAL A 15 -16.34 -13.80 -9.72
N GLN A 16 -15.73 -14.83 -9.16
CA GLN A 16 -16.45 -15.98 -8.61
C GLN A 16 -16.86 -15.76 -7.15
N THR A 17 -15.91 -15.30 -6.32
CA THR A 17 -16.14 -15.03 -4.89
C THR A 17 -15.32 -13.81 -4.44
N ILE A 18 -15.75 -13.19 -3.33
CA ILE A 18 -14.98 -12.18 -2.60
C ILE A 18 -14.76 -12.70 -1.19
N GLU A 19 -13.50 -12.80 -0.78
CA GLU A 19 -13.09 -13.55 0.40
C GLU A 19 -12.27 -12.68 1.37
N TYR A 20 -12.17 -13.16 2.61
CA TYR A 20 -11.30 -12.62 3.63
C TYR A 20 -9.93 -13.30 3.57
N ASP A 21 -8.84 -12.50 3.67
CA ASP A 21 -7.48 -13.02 3.79
C ASP A 21 -6.86 -12.50 5.10
N PRO A 22 -6.46 -13.39 6.03
CA PRO A 22 -5.85 -12.97 7.30
C PRO A 22 -4.48 -12.31 7.12
N ASN A 23 -3.81 -12.48 5.97
CA ASN A 23 -2.49 -11.91 5.68
C ASN A 23 -2.54 -10.44 5.27
N ARG A 24 -3.73 -9.91 4.97
CA ARG A 24 -3.91 -8.52 4.51
C ARG A 24 -5.18 -7.90 5.04
N THR A 25 -5.22 -6.59 4.99
CA THR A 25 -6.36 -5.80 5.46
C THR A 25 -7.44 -5.62 4.39
N ALA A 26 -7.07 -5.74 3.12
CA ALA A 26 -7.98 -5.69 1.98
C ALA A 26 -8.64 -7.07 1.76
N ARG A 27 -9.84 -7.09 1.17
CA ARG A 27 -10.46 -8.32 0.69
C ARG A 27 -9.79 -8.79 -0.60
N ILE A 28 -9.93 -10.08 -0.89
CA ILE A 28 -9.45 -10.72 -2.11
C ILE A 28 -10.63 -11.19 -2.94
N ALA A 29 -10.46 -11.25 -4.25
CA ALA A 29 -11.46 -11.79 -5.18
C ALA A 29 -10.87 -12.97 -5.95
N LEU A 30 -11.61 -14.06 -6.01
CA LEU A 30 -11.30 -15.21 -6.84
C LEU A 30 -11.82 -14.94 -8.25
N LEU A 31 -10.94 -14.95 -9.22
CA LEU A 31 -11.23 -14.82 -10.63
C LEU A 31 -11.22 -16.19 -11.31
N ALA A 32 -12.25 -16.47 -12.09
CA ALA A 32 -12.31 -17.60 -13.00
C ALA A 32 -12.14 -17.07 -14.44
N TYR A 33 -11.06 -17.44 -15.08
CA TYR A 33 -10.76 -17.08 -16.46
C TYR A 33 -11.52 -17.96 -17.45
N ALA A 34 -11.71 -17.46 -18.67
CA ALA A 34 -12.41 -18.19 -19.73
C ALA A 34 -11.73 -19.52 -20.11
N ASP A 35 -10.43 -19.64 -19.88
CA ASP A 35 -9.64 -20.87 -20.10
C ASP A 35 -9.64 -21.84 -18.91
N GLY A 36 -10.45 -21.59 -17.87
CA GLY A 36 -10.59 -22.43 -16.70
C GLY A 36 -9.58 -22.17 -15.57
N GLU A 37 -8.53 -21.35 -15.79
CA GLU A 37 -7.59 -20.99 -14.73
C GLU A 37 -8.26 -20.12 -13.67
N LYS A 38 -7.89 -20.31 -12.41
CA LYS A 38 -8.36 -19.48 -11.29
C LYS A 38 -7.19 -18.75 -10.66
N ARG A 39 -7.37 -17.45 -10.39
CA ARG A 39 -6.39 -16.62 -9.67
C ARG A 39 -7.06 -15.71 -8.67
N TYR A 40 -6.37 -15.42 -7.57
CA TYR A 40 -6.79 -14.40 -6.62
C TYR A 40 -6.19 -13.05 -6.98
N ILE A 41 -6.99 -12.01 -6.81
CA ILE A 41 -6.53 -10.61 -6.90
C ILE A 41 -6.91 -9.85 -5.63
N ILE A 42 -6.29 -8.69 -5.40
CA ILE A 42 -6.81 -7.74 -4.40
C ILE A 42 -8.12 -7.18 -4.97
N ALA A 43 -9.21 -7.32 -4.20
CA ALA A 43 -10.50 -6.82 -4.63
C ALA A 43 -10.53 -5.28 -4.58
N PRO A 44 -10.90 -4.59 -5.66
CA PRO A 44 -11.24 -3.18 -5.60
C PRO A 44 -12.53 -2.94 -4.82
N ASN A 45 -12.68 -1.73 -4.31
CA ASN A 45 -13.90 -1.31 -3.64
C ASN A 45 -15.05 -1.19 -4.63
N GLY A 46 -16.17 -1.81 -4.33
CA GLY A 46 -17.36 -1.81 -5.19
C GLY A 46 -17.44 -2.98 -6.19
N LEU A 47 -16.39 -3.79 -6.33
CA LEU A 47 -16.44 -5.02 -7.14
C LEU A 47 -17.46 -6.00 -6.57
N LYS A 48 -18.25 -6.62 -7.45
CA LYS A 48 -19.28 -7.59 -7.09
C LYS A 48 -18.98 -8.96 -7.68
N VAL A 49 -19.56 -9.99 -7.06
CA VAL A 49 -19.57 -11.35 -7.63
C VAL A 49 -20.34 -11.32 -8.94
N GLY A 50 -19.78 -11.90 -9.98
CA GLY A 50 -20.34 -11.89 -11.32
C GLY A 50 -19.77 -10.83 -12.26
N ASP A 51 -19.11 -9.78 -11.74
CA ASP A 51 -18.45 -8.78 -12.57
C ASP A 51 -17.32 -9.41 -13.41
N THR A 52 -17.07 -8.83 -14.57
CA THR A 52 -15.98 -9.26 -15.44
C THR A 52 -14.83 -8.28 -15.35
N VAL A 53 -13.61 -8.78 -15.19
CA VAL A 53 -12.39 -8.00 -15.17
C VAL A 53 -11.39 -8.52 -16.20
N ILE A 54 -10.65 -7.61 -16.81
CA ILE A 54 -9.66 -7.93 -17.84
C ILE A 54 -8.33 -7.27 -17.48
N SER A 55 -7.24 -7.92 -17.85
CA SER A 55 -5.90 -7.35 -17.76
C SER A 55 -5.33 -7.23 -19.17
N GLY A 56 -4.66 -6.13 -19.48
CA GLY A 56 -4.08 -5.95 -20.82
C GLY A 56 -3.33 -4.63 -20.94
N GLU A 57 -2.71 -4.40 -22.07
CA GLU A 57 -2.00 -3.14 -22.31
C GLU A 57 -2.98 -1.98 -22.54
N ARG A 58 -4.04 -2.20 -23.30
CA ARG A 58 -5.05 -1.23 -23.74
C ARG A 58 -6.46 -1.74 -23.48
N VAL A 59 -6.77 -1.99 -22.24
CA VAL A 59 -8.13 -2.36 -21.82
C VAL A 59 -8.89 -1.10 -21.39
N ALA A 60 -10.23 -1.14 -21.44
CA ALA A 60 -11.06 -0.05 -20.91
C ALA A 60 -10.72 0.22 -19.44
N PRO A 61 -10.61 1.49 -19.01
CA PRO A 61 -10.25 1.85 -17.65
C PRO A 61 -11.42 1.70 -16.66
N ASP A 62 -12.09 0.53 -16.71
CA ASP A 62 -13.18 0.17 -15.82
C ASP A 62 -12.66 -0.37 -14.49
N MET A 63 -13.50 -0.34 -13.47
CA MET A 63 -13.15 -0.78 -12.12
C MET A 63 -12.74 -2.25 -12.10
N GLY A 64 -11.53 -2.52 -11.57
CA GLY A 64 -10.99 -3.88 -11.48
C GLY A 64 -10.11 -4.28 -12.66
N ASN A 65 -10.19 -3.58 -13.79
CA ASN A 65 -9.32 -3.81 -14.91
C ASN A 65 -7.89 -3.38 -14.61
N ALA A 66 -6.91 -4.15 -15.09
CA ALA A 66 -5.50 -3.84 -14.93
C ALA A 66 -4.89 -3.51 -16.29
N LEU A 67 -4.29 -2.33 -16.38
CA LEU A 67 -3.67 -1.87 -17.62
C LEU A 67 -2.41 -1.01 -17.35
N GLN A 68 -1.67 -0.72 -18.40
CA GLN A 68 -0.49 0.13 -18.28
C GLN A 68 -0.88 1.56 -17.95
N LEU A 69 -0.15 2.20 -17.03
CA LEU A 69 -0.40 3.57 -16.57
C LEU A 69 -0.48 4.59 -17.71
N ARG A 70 0.29 4.40 -18.80
CA ARG A 70 0.28 5.31 -19.94
C ARG A 70 -1.07 5.34 -20.67
N HIS A 71 -1.88 4.28 -20.55
CA HIS A 71 -3.18 4.20 -21.23
C HIS A 71 -4.35 4.65 -20.36
N MET A 72 -4.12 4.88 -19.06
CA MET A 72 -5.15 5.40 -18.13
C MET A 72 -5.29 6.92 -18.26
N PRO A 73 -6.50 7.49 -18.22
CA PRO A 73 -6.70 8.94 -18.24
C PRO A 73 -6.16 9.61 -16.97
N PRO A 74 -5.71 10.89 -17.04
CA PRO A 74 -5.41 11.69 -15.85
C PRO A 74 -6.64 11.79 -14.95
N GLY A 75 -6.42 11.89 -13.64
CA GLY A 75 -7.49 11.91 -12.64
C GLY A 75 -7.94 10.54 -12.17
N THR A 76 -7.65 9.46 -12.90
CA THR A 76 -8.05 8.10 -12.53
C THR A 76 -7.45 7.67 -11.20
N PHE A 77 -8.27 7.04 -10.37
CA PHE A 77 -7.84 6.37 -9.14
C PHE A 77 -7.39 4.94 -9.43
N VAL A 78 -6.22 4.60 -8.92
CA VAL A 78 -5.59 3.29 -9.15
C VAL A 78 -5.04 2.69 -7.87
N HIS A 79 -4.99 1.38 -7.81
CA HIS A 79 -4.36 0.61 -6.73
C HIS A 79 -3.49 -0.52 -7.31
N ALA A 80 -2.84 -1.29 -6.45
CA ALA A 80 -1.96 -2.39 -6.88
C ALA A 80 -0.98 -1.97 -7.98
N VAL A 81 -0.25 -0.86 -7.75
CA VAL A 81 0.63 -0.23 -8.74
C VAL A 81 2.01 -0.86 -8.73
N GLU A 82 2.55 -1.15 -9.90
CA GLU A 82 3.94 -1.54 -10.09
C GLU A 82 4.90 -0.35 -10.00
N LEU A 83 6.12 -0.60 -9.55
CA LEU A 83 7.23 0.36 -9.61
C LEU A 83 8.23 0.06 -10.72
N ARG A 84 8.29 -1.18 -11.16
CA ARG A 84 9.10 -1.66 -12.28
C ARG A 84 8.22 -2.55 -13.14
N PRO A 85 8.26 -2.43 -14.47
CA PRO A 85 7.45 -3.26 -15.36
C PRO A 85 7.69 -4.75 -15.10
N GLY A 86 6.61 -5.53 -14.98
CA GLY A 86 6.64 -6.97 -14.78
C GLY A 86 7.06 -7.45 -13.37
N ALA A 87 7.42 -6.55 -12.46
CA ALA A 87 7.81 -6.93 -11.09
C ALA A 87 6.61 -7.27 -10.20
N GLY A 88 5.40 -6.90 -10.61
CA GLY A 88 4.18 -7.03 -9.85
C GLY A 88 3.89 -5.83 -8.94
N ALA A 89 2.67 -5.75 -8.48
CA ALA A 89 2.18 -4.65 -7.67
C ALA A 89 2.91 -4.51 -6.34
N THR A 90 3.36 -3.30 -6.02
CA THR A 90 4.11 -2.98 -4.81
C THR A 90 3.48 -1.87 -3.97
N ILE A 91 2.76 -0.94 -4.57
CA ILE A 91 2.14 0.22 -3.90
C ILE A 91 0.62 0.09 -3.89
N CYS A 92 -0.04 0.70 -2.91
CA CYS A 92 -1.50 0.75 -2.76
C CYS A 92 -2.14 -0.64 -2.77
N ARG A 93 -1.71 -1.50 -1.83
CA ARG A 93 -2.24 -2.87 -1.67
C ARG A 93 -3.05 -3.05 -0.39
N SER A 94 -2.90 -2.17 0.59
CA SER A 94 -3.62 -2.24 1.87
C SER A 94 -5.05 -1.70 1.71
N ALA A 95 -5.93 -2.07 2.63
CA ALA A 95 -7.32 -1.62 2.68
C ALA A 95 -7.46 -0.11 2.51
N GLY A 96 -8.38 0.32 1.66
CA GLY A 96 -8.71 1.72 1.42
C GLY A 96 -7.62 2.56 0.77
N THR A 97 -6.48 1.97 0.38
CA THR A 97 -5.40 2.74 -0.25
C THR A 97 -5.66 2.97 -1.73
N VAL A 98 -5.21 4.13 -2.20
CA VAL A 98 -5.39 4.56 -3.59
C VAL A 98 -4.26 5.50 -3.98
N ALA A 99 -3.84 5.46 -5.24
CA ALA A 99 -3.03 6.49 -5.88
C ALA A 99 -3.86 7.17 -6.96
N GLN A 100 -3.59 8.45 -7.23
CA GLN A 100 -4.25 9.20 -8.29
C GLN A 100 -3.25 9.55 -9.39
N ILE A 101 -3.63 9.33 -10.62
CA ILE A 101 -2.86 9.76 -11.79
C ILE A 101 -3.05 11.27 -11.94
N LEU A 102 -1.96 12.05 -11.87
CA LEU A 102 -2.00 13.50 -12.01
C LEU A 102 -1.76 13.94 -13.46
N GLY A 103 -0.84 13.27 -14.14
CA GLY A 103 -0.47 13.63 -15.51
C GLY A 103 0.52 12.63 -16.11
N LYS A 104 0.76 12.77 -17.39
CA LYS A 104 1.69 11.96 -18.16
C LYS A 104 2.73 12.87 -18.78
N GLN A 105 3.97 12.45 -18.77
CA GLN A 105 5.09 13.18 -19.36
C GLN A 105 6.06 12.16 -19.97
N ASP A 106 6.17 12.16 -21.27
CA ASP A 106 6.97 11.21 -22.06
C ASP A 106 6.71 9.76 -21.62
N LYS A 107 7.77 9.08 -21.15
CA LYS A 107 7.71 7.70 -20.66
C LYS A 107 7.26 7.55 -19.19
N TYR A 108 7.04 8.66 -18.49
CA TYR A 108 6.65 8.64 -17.07
C TYR A 108 5.23 9.11 -16.84
N VAL A 109 4.62 8.59 -15.79
CA VAL A 109 3.32 9.00 -15.27
C VAL A 109 3.50 9.50 -13.84
N SER A 110 2.95 10.66 -13.53
CA SER A 110 3.01 11.26 -12.19
C SER A 110 1.85 10.74 -11.35
N LEU A 111 2.17 10.09 -10.24
CA LEU A 111 1.21 9.53 -9.30
C LEU A 111 1.26 10.27 -7.96
N LYS A 112 0.08 10.67 -7.46
CA LYS A 112 -0.11 11.12 -6.08
C LYS A 112 -0.39 9.90 -5.22
N LEU A 113 0.50 9.58 -4.30
CA LEU A 113 0.42 8.45 -3.39
C LEU A 113 -0.45 8.76 -2.16
N PRO A 114 -0.93 7.74 -1.40
CA PRO A 114 -1.70 7.94 -0.17
C PRO A 114 -0.99 8.81 0.87
N SER A 115 0.34 8.80 0.90
CA SER A 115 1.15 9.65 1.78
C SER A 115 1.15 11.14 1.41
N GLY A 116 0.58 11.52 0.24
CA GLY A 116 0.67 12.84 -0.34
C GLY A 116 1.94 13.11 -1.15
N GLU A 117 2.85 12.14 -1.23
CA GLU A 117 4.02 12.21 -2.11
C GLU A 117 3.57 12.13 -3.57
N VAL A 118 4.14 12.99 -4.42
CA VAL A 118 3.98 12.91 -5.87
C VAL A 118 5.25 12.32 -6.46
N ARG A 119 5.07 11.23 -7.21
CA ARG A 119 6.18 10.44 -7.73
C ARG A 119 5.97 10.06 -9.19
N MET A 120 7.06 10.04 -9.95
CA MET A 120 7.10 9.50 -11.31
C MET A 120 7.22 7.98 -11.28
N VAL A 121 6.47 7.31 -12.13
CA VAL A 121 6.54 5.88 -12.39
C VAL A 121 6.54 5.68 -13.91
N LEU A 122 7.23 4.65 -14.39
CA LEU A 122 7.25 4.35 -15.83
C LEU A 122 5.82 4.07 -16.33
N GLY A 123 5.46 4.63 -17.47
CA GLY A 123 4.13 4.46 -18.07
C GLY A 123 3.79 3.01 -18.48
N THR A 124 4.82 2.17 -18.65
CA THR A 124 4.67 0.73 -18.93
C THR A 124 4.36 -0.11 -17.69
N CYS A 125 4.45 0.47 -16.48
CA CYS A 125 4.04 -0.21 -15.24
C CYS A 125 2.54 -0.46 -15.23
N MET A 126 2.14 -1.64 -14.75
CA MET A 126 0.74 -2.01 -14.58
C MET A 126 0.15 -1.42 -13.30
N ALA A 127 -1.14 -1.11 -13.35
CA ALA A 127 -1.94 -0.77 -12.18
C ALA A 127 -3.38 -1.24 -12.38
N THR A 128 -4.12 -1.39 -11.30
CA THR A 128 -5.54 -1.76 -11.34
C THR A 128 -6.39 -0.52 -11.06
N VAL A 129 -7.44 -0.31 -11.85
CA VAL A 129 -8.36 0.83 -11.70
C VAL A 129 -9.23 0.66 -10.47
N GLY A 130 -9.46 1.77 -9.77
CA GLY A 130 -10.27 1.84 -8.56
C GLY A 130 -9.46 1.94 -7.27
N THR A 131 -10.14 1.96 -6.14
CA THR A 131 -9.57 1.97 -4.79
C THR A 131 -9.54 0.55 -4.23
N THR A 132 -8.64 0.27 -3.30
CA THR A 132 -8.62 -1.04 -2.62
C THR A 132 -9.83 -1.17 -1.70
N SER A 133 -10.39 -2.36 -1.60
CA SER A 133 -11.55 -2.67 -0.76
C SER A 133 -11.32 -2.42 0.75
N ASN A 134 -12.40 -2.47 1.53
CA ASN A 134 -12.42 -2.32 2.99
C ASN A 134 -11.89 -0.94 3.47
N PRO A 135 -12.41 0.20 2.95
CA PRO A 135 -11.89 1.54 3.28
C PRO A 135 -12.02 1.88 4.77
N ASP A 136 -13.03 1.35 5.45
CA ASP A 136 -13.29 1.63 6.87
C ASP A 136 -12.39 0.87 7.83
N HIS A 137 -11.49 0.02 7.33
CA HIS A 137 -10.56 -0.73 8.17
C HIS A 137 -9.74 0.18 9.11
N MET A 138 -9.34 1.35 8.62
CA MET A 138 -8.58 2.33 9.41
C MET A 138 -9.37 2.93 10.58
N ASN A 139 -10.69 2.94 10.49
CA ASN A 139 -11.60 3.50 11.51
C ASN A 139 -11.92 2.47 12.61
N THR A 140 -11.50 1.21 12.44
CA THR A 140 -11.78 0.13 13.39
C THR A 140 -10.98 0.31 14.67
N THR A 141 -11.67 0.46 15.80
CA THR A 141 -11.07 0.54 17.13
C THR A 141 -10.95 -0.86 17.75
N ILE A 142 -9.78 -1.19 18.27
CA ILE A 142 -9.53 -2.51 18.91
C ILE A 142 -10.35 -2.66 20.21
N GLY A 143 -10.53 -1.57 20.94
CA GLY A 143 -11.38 -1.48 22.13
C GLY A 143 -10.72 -1.97 23.42
N LYS A 144 -10.10 -3.15 23.42
CA LYS A 144 -9.49 -3.74 24.62
C LYS A 144 -8.13 -4.39 24.35
N ALA A 145 -7.28 -4.44 25.38
CA ALA A 145 -5.94 -5.02 25.30
C ALA A 145 -5.97 -6.51 24.93
N GLY A 146 -6.98 -7.27 25.40
CA GLY A 146 -7.16 -8.67 25.05
C GLY A 146 -7.32 -8.91 23.56
N ARG A 147 -8.00 -8.02 22.83
CA ARG A 147 -8.14 -8.12 21.38
C ARG A 147 -6.80 -7.94 20.66
N SER A 148 -5.93 -7.04 21.17
CA SER A 148 -4.55 -6.92 20.66
C SER A 148 -3.78 -8.23 20.83
N ARG A 149 -3.99 -8.95 21.96
CA ARG A 149 -3.39 -10.27 22.19
C ARG A 149 -3.90 -11.32 21.20
N TRP A 150 -5.18 -11.33 20.89
CA TRP A 150 -5.75 -12.22 19.87
C TRP A 150 -5.19 -11.99 18.49
N LEU A 151 -4.79 -10.74 18.18
CA LEU A 151 -4.11 -10.38 16.95
C LEU A 151 -2.60 -10.65 16.97
N GLY A 152 -2.10 -11.37 17.98
CA GLY A 152 -0.69 -11.74 18.12
C GLY A 152 0.22 -10.62 18.61
N ARG A 153 -0.31 -9.47 19.02
CA ARG A 153 0.49 -8.34 19.53
C ARG A 153 0.74 -8.50 21.03
N ARG A 154 2.00 -8.61 21.41
CA ARG A 154 2.40 -8.62 22.82
C ARG A 154 2.49 -7.19 23.39
N PRO A 155 2.30 -7.00 24.71
CA PRO A 155 2.60 -5.74 25.37
C PRO A 155 4.05 -5.32 25.16
N GLN A 156 4.28 -4.03 25.01
CA GLN A 156 5.61 -3.46 24.83
C GLN A 156 5.92 -2.49 25.99
N THR A 157 7.06 -2.68 26.62
CA THR A 157 7.57 -1.78 27.65
C THR A 157 8.16 -0.53 27.01
N ARG A 158 7.84 0.65 27.56
CA ARG A 158 8.43 1.92 27.12
C ARG A 158 9.86 2.04 27.63
N GLY A 159 10.76 2.61 26.81
CA GLY A 159 12.16 2.80 27.19
C GLY A 159 12.37 3.58 28.49
N VAL A 160 11.47 4.54 28.78
CA VAL A 160 11.48 5.32 30.06
C VAL A 160 11.24 4.46 31.30
N ALA A 161 10.57 3.31 31.15
CA ALA A 161 10.28 2.37 32.25
C ALA A 161 11.35 1.26 32.39
N MET A 162 12.41 1.33 31.61
CA MET A 162 13.52 0.38 31.65
C MET A 162 14.67 0.91 32.53
N ASN A 163 15.63 0.04 32.83
CA ASN A 163 16.86 0.43 33.51
C ASN A 163 17.85 1.08 32.50
N PRO A 164 18.85 1.86 32.99
CA PRO A 164 19.83 2.51 32.11
C PRO A 164 20.62 1.54 31.21
N VAL A 165 20.83 0.31 31.65
CA VAL A 165 21.51 -0.74 30.88
C VAL A 165 20.69 -1.21 29.69
N ASP A 166 19.36 -1.15 29.76
CA ASP A 166 18.45 -1.69 28.73
C ASP A 166 18.05 -0.64 27.69
N HIS A 167 18.04 0.64 28.08
CA HIS A 167 17.58 1.71 27.20
C HIS A 167 18.21 3.06 27.54
N PRO A 168 18.63 3.88 26.55
CA PRO A 168 19.21 5.21 26.78
C PRO A 168 18.30 6.20 27.54
N MET A 169 17.00 5.94 27.60
CA MET A 169 16.02 6.75 28.32
C MET A 169 15.63 6.11 29.66
N GLY A 170 16.24 5.01 30.04
CA GLY A 170 15.99 4.30 31.27
C GLY A 170 16.67 4.97 32.49
N GLY A 171 16.19 4.61 33.66
CA GLY A 171 16.73 5.11 34.96
C GLY A 171 16.14 6.43 35.42
N GLY A 172 16.71 6.92 36.52
CA GLY A 172 16.24 8.10 37.20
C GLY A 172 15.32 7.78 38.39
N GLU A 173 15.09 8.78 39.25
CA GLU A 173 14.18 8.70 40.35
C GLU A 173 12.80 9.20 39.96
N GLY A 174 11.78 8.41 40.22
CA GLY A 174 10.41 8.71 39.81
C GLY A 174 10.21 8.75 38.29
N LYS A 175 9.44 9.72 37.79
CA LYS A 175 9.10 9.88 36.37
C LYS A 175 10.13 10.73 35.65
N SER A 176 11.26 10.12 35.25
CA SER A 176 12.28 10.79 34.44
C SER A 176 11.93 10.77 32.96
N SER A 177 12.14 11.89 32.26
CA SER A 177 11.90 12.00 30.81
C SER A 177 13.12 11.61 29.95
N GLY A 178 14.32 11.53 30.55
CA GLY A 178 15.54 11.12 29.86
C GLY A 178 15.99 12.02 28.69
N GLY A 179 15.45 13.24 28.58
CA GLY A 179 15.80 14.20 27.53
C GLY A 179 15.10 13.93 26.18
N HIS A 180 15.81 14.18 25.07
CA HIS A 180 15.25 13.98 23.75
C HIS A 180 14.93 12.50 23.46
N PRO A 181 13.72 12.16 22.95
CA PRO A 181 13.33 10.76 22.71
C PRO A 181 14.32 10.02 21.81
N ARG A 182 14.81 8.88 22.28
CA ARG A 182 15.78 8.03 21.59
C ARG A 182 15.25 6.62 21.39
N SER A 183 15.76 5.93 20.39
CA SER A 183 15.58 4.50 20.20
C SER A 183 16.50 3.69 21.12
N PRO A 184 16.32 2.35 21.25
CA PRO A 184 17.26 1.50 21.98
C PRO A 184 18.72 1.61 21.50
N TRP A 185 18.93 1.98 20.26
CA TRP A 185 20.25 2.19 19.65
C TRP A 185 20.78 3.62 19.76
N GLY A 186 20.17 4.46 20.57
CA GLY A 186 20.59 5.84 20.83
C GLY A 186 20.21 6.85 19.72
N GLN A 187 19.55 6.42 18.65
CA GLN A 187 19.14 7.34 17.59
C GLN A 187 17.92 8.17 18.01
N MET A 188 17.90 9.44 17.60
CA MET A 188 16.73 10.32 17.83
C MET A 188 15.47 9.70 17.22
N ALA A 189 14.46 9.43 18.05
CA ALA A 189 13.20 8.82 17.64
C ALA A 189 12.25 9.81 16.95
N LYS A 190 12.41 11.11 17.19
CA LYS A 190 11.62 12.18 16.57
C LYS A 190 12.51 13.15 15.81
N GLY A 191 12.02 13.61 14.65
CA GLY A 191 12.66 14.65 13.84
C GLY A 191 13.83 14.20 12.96
N LYS A 192 14.44 13.05 13.21
CA LYS A 192 15.57 12.58 12.40
C LYS A 192 15.11 12.18 10.99
N LYS A 193 15.73 12.77 9.98
CA LYS A 193 15.54 12.40 8.58
C LYS A 193 16.38 11.15 8.28
N THR A 194 15.72 9.96 8.25
CA THR A 194 16.41 8.66 8.09
C THR A 194 16.60 8.25 6.63
N ARG A 195 15.92 8.90 5.67
CA ARG A 195 16.09 8.60 4.25
C ARG A 195 17.50 8.97 3.80
N ASN A 196 18.21 8.05 3.17
CA ASN A 196 19.49 8.34 2.55
C ASN A 196 19.33 9.40 1.44
N PRO A 197 20.02 10.56 1.50
CA PRO A 197 19.92 11.61 0.49
C PRO A 197 20.36 11.14 -0.91
N LYS A 198 21.36 10.24 -0.97
CA LYS A 198 21.92 9.70 -2.21
C LYS A 198 21.14 8.53 -2.80
N LYS A 199 19.96 8.19 -2.23
CA LYS A 199 19.16 7.07 -2.75
C LYS A 199 18.71 7.35 -4.19
N ILE A 200 19.04 6.45 -5.13
CA ILE A 200 18.75 6.57 -6.57
C ILE A 200 17.27 6.88 -6.84
N SER A 201 16.36 6.31 -6.05
CA SER A 201 14.91 6.54 -6.20
C SER A 201 14.48 7.97 -5.85
N SER A 202 15.37 8.83 -5.34
CA SER A 202 15.04 10.24 -5.05
C SER A 202 14.79 11.05 -6.31
N LYS A 203 15.38 10.69 -7.46
CA LYS A 203 15.15 11.33 -8.75
C LYS A 203 13.71 11.18 -9.28
N TYR A 204 12.98 10.18 -8.81
CA TYR A 204 11.58 9.95 -9.21
C TYR A 204 10.56 10.68 -8.33
N ILE A 205 10.99 11.38 -7.28
CA ILE A 205 10.09 12.14 -6.38
C ILE A 205 10.00 13.58 -6.87
N ILE A 206 8.82 13.97 -7.35
CA ILE A 206 8.53 15.34 -7.78
C ILE A 206 8.27 16.22 -6.56
N ARG A 207 7.39 15.75 -5.67
CA ARG A 207 7.02 16.47 -4.45
C ARG A 207 6.93 15.51 -3.27
N ARG A 208 7.63 15.81 -2.19
CA ARG A 208 7.55 15.03 -0.95
C ARG A 208 6.23 15.28 -0.23
N ARG A 209 5.83 14.34 0.66
CA ARG A 209 4.70 14.55 1.56
C ARG A 209 4.88 15.84 2.36
N LYS A 210 3.81 16.61 2.56
CA LYS A 210 3.83 17.76 3.47
C LYS A 210 4.05 17.24 4.89
N THR A 211 5.06 17.76 5.58
CA THR A 211 5.19 17.59 7.02
C THR A 211 4.25 18.60 7.66
N LYS A 212 3.36 18.18 8.56
CA LYS A 212 2.66 19.14 9.42
C LYS A 212 3.73 19.91 10.19
N LYS A 213 3.70 21.24 10.09
CA LYS A 213 4.45 22.11 10.99
C LYS A 213 3.90 21.98 12.40
#